data_750268fe067803fcb3463b06a5b0a3e7
#
_entry.id   750268fe067803fcb3463b06a5b0a3e7
#
_cell.length_a   1.000
_cell.length_b   1.000
_cell.length_c   1.000
_cell.angle_alpha   90.00
_cell.angle_beta   90.00
_cell.angle_gamma   90.00
#
_symmetry.space_group_name_H-M   'P 1'
#
loop_
_entity.id
_entity.type
_entity.pdbx_description
1 polymer ?
#
loop_
_entity_poly.entity_id
_entity_poly.type
_entity_poly.pdbx_seq_one_letter_code
_entity_poly.pdbx_strand_id
1 'polypeptide(L)'
;MAFLDTLQQRTFLWFWERSDHQTGLSPDRWPTKSFSSVAAIGYALTAYPIGVERGYVTREQAAERTLNTLRFLYRAPQGPEATGVTGYKGFLYHFLDMETGRRFEQVELSTIDTSLLLAGALFGQSYFDRASPVENSIRAYADSLYLRVDWQWIRPNAPLVSMGWHPERGFIEHDWRGFNEGMILYVLALASPTYPIDPSAWTRFTSTYRWDTFYNQEHVNFAPLFGHQYSHIWIDFRGIRDEYMRGKGIDYFENSRRATLSQRAYAIANPGGWKGYGPDVWGLTAADG
;
A
#
# COMPACT_ATOMS: atom_id res chain seq x y z
N MET A 1 18.40 20.97 -2.90
CA MET A 1 18.24 19.91 -3.92
C MET A 1 19.13 18.71 -3.61
N ALA A 2 20.45 18.86 -3.41
CA ALA A 2 21.35 17.72 -3.13
C ALA A 2 20.93 16.79 -1.98
N PHE A 3 20.35 17.31 -0.89
CA PHE A 3 19.87 16.49 0.22
C PHE A 3 18.68 15.59 -0.19
N LEU A 4 17.70 16.13 -0.89
CA LEU A 4 16.53 15.36 -1.35
C LEU A 4 16.93 14.31 -2.37
N ASP A 5 17.88 14.62 -3.27
CA ASP A 5 18.40 13.66 -4.24
C ASP A 5 19.12 12.49 -3.53
N THR A 6 19.95 12.82 -2.52
CA THR A 6 20.61 11.80 -1.69
C THR A 6 19.61 10.94 -0.92
N LEU A 7 18.59 11.55 -0.31
CA LEU A 7 17.53 10.83 0.40
C LEU A 7 16.77 9.88 -0.52
N GLN A 8 16.37 10.36 -1.69
CA GLN A 8 15.67 9.57 -2.69
C GLN A 8 16.53 8.39 -3.18
N GLN A 9 17.80 8.63 -3.48
CA GLN A 9 18.72 7.57 -3.91
C GLN A 9 18.89 6.51 -2.82
N ARG A 10 19.09 6.90 -1.55
CA ARG A 10 19.24 5.96 -0.43
C ARG A 10 17.96 5.16 -0.18
N THR A 11 16.80 5.80 -0.31
CA THR A 11 15.49 5.12 -0.21
C THR A 11 15.33 4.11 -1.34
N PHE A 12 15.68 4.47 -2.58
CA PHE A 12 15.69 3.55 -3.71
C PHE A 12 16.62 2.35 -3.46
N LEU A 13 17.87 2.62 -3.02
CA LEU A 13 18.86 1.59 -2.77
C LEU A 13 18.41 0.58 -1.70
N TRP A 14 17.62 1.03 -0.71
CA TRP A 14 17.05 0.12 0.28
C TRP A 14 16.22 -0.97 -0.42
N PHE A 15 15.28 -0.61 -1.29
CA PHE A 15 14.48 -1.57 -2.05
C PHE A 15 15.34 -2.38 -3.04
N TRP A 16 16.27 -1.72 -3.71
CA TRP A 16 17.10 -2.35 -4.74
C TRP A 16 18.06 -3.39 -4.18
N GLU A 17 18.66 -3.14 -3.03
CA GLU A 17 19.67 -4.00 -2.42
C GLU A 17 19.08 -5.04 -1.44
N ARG A 18 17.93 -4.76 -0.83
CA ARG A 18 17.37 -5.62 0.21
C ARG A 18 16.30 -6.57 -0.30
N SER A 19 15.57 -6.22 -1.34
CA SER A 19 14.65 -7.15 -1.96
C SER A 19 15.40 -8.25 -2.70
N ASP A 20 14.93 -9.49 -2.57
CA ASP A 20 15.52 -10.63 -3.27
C ASP A 20 15.40 -10.47 -4.80
N HIS A 21 16.48 -10.76 -5.53
CA HIS A 21 16.56 -10.50 -6.97
C HIS A 21 15.70 -11.43 -7.82
N GLN A 22 15.40 -12.63 -7.32
CA GLN A 22 14.65 -13.65 -8.06
C GLN A 22 13.17 -13.69 -7.68
N THR A 23 12.86 -13.46 -6.40
CA THR A 23 11.53 -13.58 -5.86
C THR A 23 10.86 -12.21 -5.64
N GLY A 24 11.65 -11.14 -5.47
CA GLY A 24 11.16 -9.81 -5.10
C GLY A 24 10.74 -9.69 -3.64
N LEU A 25 10.91 -10.73 -2.83
CA LEU A 25 10.60 -10.67 -1.40
C LEU A 25 11.40 -9.55 -0.74
N SER A 26 10.73 -8.63 -0.08
CA SER A 26 11.28 -7.41 0.50
C SER A 26 11.15 -7.47 2.02
N PRO A 27 12.24 -7.33 2.80
CA PRO A 27 12.16 -7.42 4.25
C PRO A 27 11.29 -6.30 4.81
N ASP A 28 10.61 -6.57 5.92
CA ASP A 28 9.80 -5.58 6.63
C ASP A 28 10.68 -4.49 7.26
N ARG A 29 11.84 -4.86 7.75
CA ARG A 29 12.77 -3.95 8.47
C ARG A 29 14.24 -4.32 8.24
N TRP A 30 15.13 -3.39 8.59
CA TRP A 30 16.56 -3.52 8.51
C TRP A 30 17.24 -2.65 9.61
N PRO A 31 18.37 -3.04 10.22
CA PRO A 31 19.25 -4.18 9.87
C PRO A 31 18.85 -5.52 10.50
N THR A 32 17.90 -5.54 11.40
CA THR A 32 17.41 -6.77 12.01
C THR A 32 16.77 -7.67 10.95
N LYS A 33 17.18 -8.94 10.88
CA LYS A 33 16.52 -9.89 9.98
C LYS A 33 15.04 -10.01 10.30
N SER A 34 14.22 -9.93 9.29
CA SER A 34 12.77 -10.02 9.41
C SER A 34 12.17 -10.87 8.30
N PHE A 35 10.87 -11.11 8.38
CA PHE A 35 10.04 -11.64 7.33
C PHE A 35 9.90 -10.64 6.17
N SER A 36 9.37 -11.08 5.03
CA SER A 36 8.99 -10.20 3.93
C SER A 36 7.63 -9.57 4.19
N SER A 37 7.52 -8.26 4.00
CA SER A 37 6.23 -7.55 3.99
C SER A 37 5.68 -7.48 2.56
N VAL A 38 4.42 -7.88 2.38
CA VAL A 38 3.75 -7.84 1.08
C VAL A 38 3.56 -6.39 0.61
N ALA A 39 3.29 -5.46 1.51
CA ALA A 39 3.28 -4.03 1.19
C ALA A 39 4.66 -3.54 0.71
N ALA A 40 5.74 -3.96 1.38
CA ALA A 40 7.11 -3.57 0.98
C ALA A 40 7.46 -4.05 -0.44
N ILE A 41 6.94 -5.21 -0.88
CA ILE A 41 7.07 -5.66 -2.27
C ILE A 41 6.36 -4.69 -3.22
N GLY A 42 5.16 -4.20 -2.88
CA GLY A 42 4.44 -3.19 -3.67
C GLY A 42 5.20 -1.87 -3.80
N TYR A 43 5.80 -1.41 -2.71
CA TYR A 43 6.67 -0.23 -2.73
C TYR A 43 7.94 -0.46 -3.54
N ALA A 44 8.55 -1.65 -3.49
CA ALA A 44 9.70 -1.99 -4.32
C ALA A 44 9.35 -1.95 -5.82
N LEU A 45 8.22 -2.53 -6.22
CA LEU A 45 7.70 -2.47 -7.59
C LEU A 45 7.47 -1.03 -8.06
N THR A 46 7.10 -0.13 -7.15
CA THR A 46 6.94 1.31 -7.44
C THR A 46 8.31 2.01 -7.52
N ALA A 47 9.25 1.64 -6.67
CA ALA A 47 10.59 2.23 -6.64
C ALA A 47 11.42 1.92 -7.89
N TYR A 48 11.25 0.74 -8.52
CA TYR A 48 12.06 0.36 -9.68
C TYR A 48 11.91 1.30 -10.87
N PRO A 49 10.69 1.69 -11.34
CA PRO A 49 10.52 2.74 -12.34
C PRO A 49 11.13 4.09 -11.94
N ILE A 50 11.00 4.48 -10.68
CA ILE A 50 11.61 5.74 -10.17
C ILE A 50 13.13 5.67 -10.31
N GLY A 51 13.74 4.52 -10.03
CA GLY A 51 15.18 4.29 -10.21
C GLY A 51 15.65 4.45 -11.67
N VAL A 52 14.83 4.04 -12.64
CA VAL A 52 15.09 4.25 -14.08
C VAL A 52 15.02 5.74 -14.40
N GLU A 53 13.97 6.45 -13.99
CA GLU A 53 13.79 7.88 -14.27
C GLU A 53 14.88 8.76 -13.63
N ARG A 54 15.47 8.29 -12.54
CA ARG A 54 16.59 8.94 -11.86
C ARG A 54 17.97 8.48 -12.34
N GLY A 55 18.03 7.51 -13.25
CA GLY A 55 19.29 6.97 -13.76
C GLY A 55 20.09 6.15 -12.75
N TYR A 56 19.45 5.63 -11.70
CA TYR A 56 20.11 4.75 -10.73
C TYR A 56 20.30 3.32 -11.27
N VAL A 57 19.40 2.88 -12.13
CA VAL A 57 19.43 1.59 -12.82
C VAL A 57 18.94 1.74 -14.25
N THR A 58 19.23 0.76 -15.11
CA THR A 58 18.68 0.76 -16.47
C THR A 58 17.22 0.27 -16.47
N ARG A 59 16.47 0.60 -17.53
CA ARG A 59 15.10 0.12 -17.72
C ARG A 59 15.05 -1.40 -17.80
N GLU A 60 16.03 -2.01 -18.47
CA GLU A 60 16.14 -3.46 -18.61
C GLU A 60 16.34 -4.15 -17.26
N GLN A 61 17.22 -3.61 -16.40
CA GLN A 61 17.44 -4.13 -15.04
C GLN A 61 16.17 -4.04 -14.20
N ALA A 62 15.48 -2.90 -14.24
CA ALA A 62 14.23 -2.70 -13.50
C ALA A 62 13.10 -3.59 -14.03
N ALA A 63 12.98 -3.75 -15.35
CA ALA A 63 12.00 -4.63 -15.99
C ALA A 63 12.21 -6.10 -15.61
N GLU A 64 13.46 -6.58 -15.64
CA GLU A 64 13.80 -7.95 -15.26
C GLU A 64 13.42 -8.21 -13.78
N ARG A 65 13.78 -7.28 -12.88
CA ARG A 65 13.45 -7.37 -11.47
C ARG A 65 11.93 -7.39 -11.24
N THR A 66 11.21 -6.50 -11.91
CA THR A 66 9.73 -6.44 -11.85
C THR A 66 9.11 -7.73 -12.36
N LEU A 67 9.57 -8.25 -13.50
CA LEU A 67 9.08 -9.51 -14.07
C LEU A 67 9.30 -10.69 -13.12
N ASN A 68 10.49 -10.81 -12.52
CA ASN A 68 10.81 -11.89 -11.59
C ASN A 68 9.87 -11.86 -10.39
N THR A 69 9.65 -10.67 -9.79
CA THR A 69 8.74 -10.47 -8.66
C THR A 69 7.31 -10.88 -9.01
N LEU A 70 6.75 -10.36 -10.10
CA LEU A 70 5.38 -10.65 -10.50
C LEU A 70 5.18 -12.12 -10.86
N ARG A 71 6.16 -12.73 -11.54
CA ARG A 71 6.15 -14.15 -11.89
C ARG A 71 6.17 -15.04 -10.64
N PHE A 72 7.01 -14.71 -9.65
CA PHE A 72 7.07 -15.43 -8.39
C PHE A 72 5.73 -15.39 -7.67
N LEU A 73 5.15 -14.21 -7.49
CA LEU A 73 3.86 -14.02 -6.84
C LEU A 73 2.70 -14.71 -7.57
N TYR A 74 2.72 -14.69 -8.90
CA TYR A 74 1.69 -15.35 -9.71
C TYR A 74 1.71 -16.87 -9.54
N ARG A 75 2.92 -17.47 -9.47
CA ARG A 75 3.13 -18.92 -9.33
C ARG A 75 3.05 -19.39 -7.88
N ALA A 76 3.04 -18.48 -6.93
CA ALA A 76 2.97 -18.81 -5.52
C ALA A 76 1.67 -19.58 -5.20
N PRO A 77 1.72 -20.65 -4.39
CA PRO A 77 0.55 -21.45 -4.08
C PRO A 77 -0.48 -20.66 -3.28
N GLN A 78 -1.73 -20.87 -3.67
CA GLN A 78 -2.91 -20.29 -3.04
C GLN A 78 -3.82 -21.43 -2.55
N GLY A 79 -4.36 -21.29 -1.36
CA GLY A 79 -5.29 -22.25 -0.80
C GLY A 79 -5.80 -21.85 0.57
N PRO A 80 -6.82 -22.55 1.09
CA PRO A 80 -7.38 -22.30 2.42
C PRO A 80 -6.54 -22.90 3.56
N GLU A 81 -5.45 -23.58 3.25
CA GLU A 81 -4.60 -24.27 4.21
C GLU A 81 -3.89 -23.27 5.13
N ALA A 82 -3.68 -23.68 6.39
CA ALA A 82 -2.99 -22.85 7.39
C ALA A 82 -1.49 -22.67 7.09
N THR A 83 -0.89 -23.61 6.35
CA THR A 83 0.55 -23.63 6.06
C THR A 83 0.82 -24.02 4.60
N GLY A 84 2.03 -23.71 4.10
CA GLY A 84 2.48 -24.13 2.78
C GLY A 84 1.95 -23.26 1.64
N VAL A 85 1.15 -22.24 1.92
CA VAL A 85 0.55 -21.31 0.95
C VAL A 85 1.05 -19.89 1.15
N THR A 86 0.95 -19.07 0.12
CA THR A 86 1.33 -17.65 0.11
C THR A 86 0.11 -16.74 0.22
N GLY A 87 -1.07 -17.28 -0.08
CA GLY A 87 -2.33 -16.54 -0.05
C GLY A 87 -3.53 -17.41 -0.33
N TYR A 88 -4.70 -16.79 -0.44
CA TYR A 88 -5.97 -17.42 -0.77
C TYR A 88 -6.90 -16.45 -1.48
N LYS A 89 -7.69 -16.92 -2.45
CA LYS A 89 -8.64 -16.09 -3.19
C LYS A 89 -8.04 -14.85 -3.87
N GLY A 90 -6.76 -14.93 -4.24
CA GLY A 90 -6.01 -13.82 -4.82
C GLY A 90 -5.36 -12.86 -3.82
N PHE A 91 -5.79 -12.87 -2.58
CA PHE A 91 -5.14 -12.14 -1.50
C PHE A 91 -3.89 -12.87 -1.01
N LEU A 92 -2.96 -12.11 -0.42
CA LEU A 92 -1.72 -12.60 0.15
C LEU A 92 -1.69 -12.40 1.67
N TYR A 93 -0.95 -13.24 2.37
CA TYR A 93 -0.69 -13.06 3.80
C TYR A 93 0.17 -11.82 4.02
N HIS A 94 -0.07 -11.10 5.12
CA HIS A 94 0.62 -9.87 5.49
C HIS A 94 2.14 -10.02 5.41
N PHE A 95 2.65 -11.06 6.07
CA PHE A 95 4.07 -11.38 6.05
C PHE A 95 4.32 -12.75 5.45
N LEU A 96 5.44 -12.85 4.72
CA LEU A 96 5.91 -14.07 4.09
C LEU A 96 7.31 -14.40 4.60
N ASP A 97 7.59 -15.67 4.74
CA ASP A 97 8.92 -16.15 5.01
C ASP A 97 9.88 -15.80 3.86
N MET A 98 11.04 -15.22 4.18
CA MET A 98 11.99 -14.70 3.19
C MET A 98 12.64 -15.77 2.29
N GLU A 99 12.66 -17.04 2.73
CA GLU A 99 13.28 -18.12 1.96
C GLU A 99 12.27 -18.82 1.06
N THR A 100 11.08 -19.07 1.59
CA THR A 100 10.07 -19.90 0.92
C THR A 100 8.96 -19.09 0.25
N GLY A 101 8.74 -17.84 0.66
CA GLY A 101 7.61 -17.01 0.23
C GLY A 101 6.26 -17.51 0.74
N ARG A 102 6.25 -18.37 1.75
CA ARG A 102 5.01 -18.88 2.38
C ARG A 102 4.57 -17.97 3.52
N ARG A 103 3.31 -18.13 3.94
CA ARG A 103 2.77 -17.49 5.13
C ARG A 103 3.76 -17.58 6.28
N PHE A 104 4.09 -16.45 6.88
CA PHE A 104 4.92 -16.40 8.07
C PHE A 104 4.04 -16.63 9.29
N GLU A 105 4.38 -17.66 10.10
CA GLU A 105 3.64 -18.02 11.32
C GLU A 105 2.11 -18.07 11.14
N GLN A 106 1.37 -17.34 11.96
CA GLN A 106 -0.09 -17.27 11.95
C GLN A 106 -0.62 -15.87 11.57
N VAL A 107 0.15 -15.12 10.77
CA VAL A 107 -0.30 -13.80 10.30
C VAL A 107 -1.59 -13.92 9.47
N GLU A 108 -2.36 -12.85 9.45
CA GLU A 108 -3.58 -12.77 8.65
C GLU A 108 -3.29 -12.70 7.15
N LEU A 109 -4.23 -13.13 6.37
CA LEU A 109 -4.38 -12.75 4.97
C LEU A 109 -4.83 -11.30 4.97
N SER A 110 -3.98 -10.41 4.43
CA SER A 110 -4.18 -8.96 4.55
C SER A 110 -4.77 -8.36 3.30
N THR A 111 -5.86 -7.64 3.46
CA THR A 111 -6.51 -6.93 2.35
C THR A 111 -5.77 -5.66 1.94
N ILE A 112 -5.21 -4.93 2.91
CA ILE A 112 -4.48 -3.69 2.61
C ILE A 112 -3.11 -3.97 2.00
N ASP A 113 -2.34 -4.90 2.55
CA ASP A 113 -1.01 -5.21 2.03
C ASP A 113 -1.09 -5.78 0.61
N THR A 114 -2.10 -6.62 0.34
CA THR A 114 -2.42 -7.06 -1.02
C THR A 114 -2.76 -5.88 -1.93
N SER A 115 -3.51 -4.89 -1.44
CA SER A 115 -3.87 -3.69 -2.23
C SER A 115 -2.66 -2.83 -2.55
N LEU A 116 -1.76 -2.63 -1.59
CA LEU A 116 -0.52 -1.88 -1.79
C LEU A 116 0.41 -2.60 -2.77
N LEU A 117 0.50 -3.93 -2.68
CA LEU A 117 1.22 -4.74 -3.67
C LEU A 117 0.64 -4.58 -5.07
N LEU A 118 -0.69 -4.70 -5.22
CA LEU A 118 -1.36 -4.56 -6.51
C LEU A 118 -1.20 -3.15 -7.09
N ALA A 119 -1.25 -2.11 -6.26
CA ALA A 119 -1.00 -0.74 -6.71
C ALA A 119 0.41 -0.60 -7.31
N GLY A 120 1.43 -1.19 -6.65
CA GLY A 120 2.80 -1.25 -7.19
C GLY A 120 2.89 -2.07 -8.48
N ALA A 121 2.20 -3.20 -8.57
CA ALA A 121 2.17 -4.04 -9.77
C ALA A 121 1.53 -3.30 -10.96
N LEU A 122 0.40 -2.64 -10.76
CA LEU A 122 -0.31 -1.85 -11.78
C LEU A 122 0.47 -0.58 -12.18
N PHE A 123 1.21 0.01 -11.25
CA PHE A 123 2.14 1.10 -11.56
C PHE A 123 3.26 0.61 -12.47
N GLY A 124 3.88 -0.54 -12.17
CA GLY A 124 4.86 -1.19 -13.03
C GLY A 124 4.28 -1.55 -14.40
N GLN A 125 3.04 -2.06 -14.45
CA GLN A 125 2.32 -2.35 -15.70
C GLN A 125 2.20 -1.10 -16.58
N SER A 126 1.84 0.03 -15.99
CA SER A 126 1.67 1.29 -16.73
C SER A 126 3.00 1.87 -17.20
N TYR A 127 4.07 1.68 -16.44
CA TYR A 127 5.39 2.19 -16.79
C TYR A 127 6.10 1.35 -17.86
N PHE A 128 6.06 0.02 -17.74
CA PHE A 128 6.69 -0.91 -18.68
C PHE A 128 5.78 -1.16 -19.88
N ASP A 129 5.70 -0.19 -20.79
CA ASP A 129 4.75 -0.12 -21.90
C ASP A 129 5.32 -0.48 -23.27
N ARG A 130 6.64 -0.76 -23.37
CA ARG A 130 7.30 -1.09 -24.63
C ARG A 130 6.88 -2.46 -25.16
N ALA A 131 6.91 -2.61 -26.49
CA ALA A 131 6.62 -3.86 -27.19
C ALA A 131 7.81 -4.83 -27.11
N SER A 132 8.15 -5.29 -25.90
CA SER A 132 9.18 -6.30 -25.67
C SER A 132 8.59 -7.52 -24.96
N PRO A 133 9.16 -8.73 -25.13
CA PRO A 133 8.67 -9.93 -24.45
C PRO A 133 8.65 -9.79 -22.92
N VAL A 134 9.64 -9.10 -22.35
CA VAL A 134 9.75 -8.86 -20.91
C VAL A 134 8.62 -7.96 -20.42
N GLU A 135 8.44 -6.80 -21.06
CA GLU A 135 7.44 -5.83 -20.65
C GLU A 135 6.01 -6.31 -20.94
N ASN A 136 5.80 -7.04 -22.04
CA ASN A 136 4.53 -7.74 -22.29
C ASN A 136 4.20 -8.73 -21.16
N SER A 137 5.19 -9.48 -20.67
CA SER A 137 5.01 -10.41 -19.56
C SER A 137 4.72 -9.70 -18.24
N ILE A 138 5.36 -8.55 -17.98
CA ILE A 138 5.05 -7.72 -16.79
C ILE A 138 3.57 -7.34 -16.79
N ARG A 139 3.06 -6.81 -17.92
CA ARG A 139 1.64 -6.42 -18.04
C ARG A 139 0.71 -7.60 -17.83
N ALA A 140 1.00 -8.73 -18.45
CA ALA A 140 0.17 -9.94 -18.32
C ALA A 140 0.13 -10.49 -16.88
N TYR A 141 1.27 -10.51 -16.17
CA TYR A 141 1.29 -10.97 -14.79
C TYR A 141 0.63 -9.97 -13.83
N ALA A 142 0.81 -8.66 -14.02
CA ALA A 142 0.14 -7.65 -13.22
C ALA A 142 -1.39 -7.74 -13.36
N ASP A 143 -1.89 -7.86 -14.60
CA ASP A 143 -3.32 -8.11 -14.86
C ASP A 143 -3.78 -9.38 -14.16
N SER A 144 -3.07 -10.49 -14.34
CA SER A 144 -3.47 -11.78 -13.77
C SER A 144 -3.52 -11.77 -12.25
N LEU A 145 -2.59 -11.04 -11.60
CA LEU A 145 -2.59 -10.85 -10.15
C LEU A 145 -3.80 -10.06 -9.68
N TYR A 146 -4.15 -8.99 -10.37
CA TYR A 146 -5.29 -8.14 -10.02
C TYR A 146 -6.63 -8.84 -10.30
N LEU A 147 -6.78 -9.45 -11.47
CA LEU A 147 -8.03 -10.11 -11.91
C LEU A 147 -8.43 -11.29 -11.04
N ARG A 148 -7.48 -11.98 -10.38
CA ARG A 148 -7.79 -13.15 -9.55
C ARG A 148 -8.29 -12.82 -8.14
N VAL A 149 -8.24 -11.55 -7.71
CA VAL A 149 -8.62 -11.16 -6.35
C VAL A 149 -10.13 -11.17 -6.19
N ASP A 150 -10.63 -12.01 -5.30
CA ASP A 150 -12.06 -12.15 -5.00
C ASP A 150 -12.50 -11.12 -3.94
N TRP A 151 -12.71 -9.87 -4.37
CA TRP A 151 -13.14 -8.78 -3.52
C TRP A 151 -14.54 -8.98 -2.92
N GLN A 152 -15.37 -9.84 -3.50
CA GLN A 152 -16.69 -10.13 -2.96
C GLN A 152 -16.61 -11.09 -1.79
N TRP A 153 -15.70 -12.07 -1.83
CA TRP A 153 -15.50 -13.04 -0.76
C TRP A 153 -15.06 -12.38 0.56
N ILE A 154 -14.20 -11.36 0.52
CA ILE A 154 -13.59 -10.71 1.70
C ILE A 154 -14.53 -9.74 2.42
N ARG A 155 -15.84 -9.80 2.20
CA ARG A 155 -16.86 -8.88 2.73
C ARG A 155 -17.94 -9.59 3.55
N PRO A 156 -17.58 -10.22 4.69
CA PRO A 156 -18.59 -10.88 5.53
C PRO A 156 -19.66 -9.90 6.06
N ASN A 157 -19.29 -8.64 6.24
CA ASN A 157 -20.16 -7.56 6.71
C ASN A 157 -20.38 -6.51 5.58
N ALA A 158 -20.77 -6.96 4.38
CA ALA A 158 -21.04 -6.03 3.27
C ALA A 158 -21.89 -4.82 3.72
N PRO A 159 -21.66 -3.63 3.16
CA PRO A 159 -20.83 -3.32 2.00
C PRO A 159 -19.35 -3.06 2.30
N LEU A 160 -18.90 -3.04 3.55
CA LEU A 160 -17.50 -2.80 3.90
C LEU A 160 -16.62 -4.02 3.62
N VAL A 161 -15.33 -3.78 3.51
CA VAL A 161 -14.28 -4.79 3.31
C VAL A 161 -13.63 -5.11 4.64
N SER A 162 -13.51 -6.41 4.98
CA SER A 162 -12.79 -6.86 6.18
C SER A 162 -11.31 -6.52 6.09
N MET A 163 -10.67 -6.29 7.25
CA MET A 163 -9.23 -6.08 7.31
C MET A 163 -8.43 -7.31 6.92
N GLY A 164 -9.01 -8.52 7.05
CA GLY A 164 -8.32 -9.75 6.67
C GLY A 164 -9.06 -11.02 7.08
N TRP A 165 -8.34 -12.12 6.90
CA TRP A 165 -8.85 -13.47 7.17
C TRP A 165 -7.74 -14.40 7.70
N HIS A 166 -8.12 -15.34 8.56
CA HIS A 166 -7.26 -16.40 9.05
C HIS A 166 -7.87 -17.77 8.73
N PRO A 167 -7.10 -18.75 8.26
CA PRO A 167 -7.62 -20.10 8.06
C PRO A 167 -8.10 -20.76 9.36
N GLU A 168 -7.53 -20.40 10.51
CA GLU A 168 -7.85 -20.98 11.81
C GLU A 168 -9.12 -20.41 12.45
N ARG A 169 -9.51 -19.16 12.14
CA ARG A 169 -10.56 -18.45 12.88
C ARG A 169 -11.50 -17.62 11.99
N GLY A 170 -11.29 -17.61 10.66
CA GLY A 170 -12.15 -16.86 9.74
C GLY A 170 -11.78 -15.39 9.61
N PHE A 171 -12.76 -14.58 9.25
CA PHE A 171 -12.56 -13.14 9.02
C PHE A 171 -12.23 -12.39 10.31
N ILE A 172 -11.37 -11.38 10.17
CA ILE A 172 -11.11 -10.42 11.25
C ILE A 172 -12.41 -9.66 11.53
N GLU A 173 -12.74 -9.43 12.82
CA GLU A 173 -13.97 -8.75 13.25
C GLU A 173 -14.07 -7.27 12.81
N HIS A 174 -12.97 -6.71 12.36
CA HIS A 174 -12.86 -5.31 11.93
C HIS A 174 -12.90 -5.17 10.43
N ASP A 175 -13.69 -4.21 9.96
CA ASP A 175 -13.73 -3.76 8.58
C ASP A 175 -12.95 -2.45 8.43
N TRP A 176 -12.50 -2.15 7.21
CA TRP A 176 -11.92 -0.86 6.88
C TRP A 176 -12.95 0.25 7.01
N ARG A 177 -12.80 1.08 8.02
CA ARG A 177 -13.66 2.21 8.39
C ARG A 177 -12.81 3.42 8.72
N GLY A 178 -13.42 4.61 8.64
CA GLY A 178 -12.72 5.86 8.84
C GLY A 178 -11.75 6.17 7.69
N PHE A 179 -11.17 7.35 7.74
CA PHE A 179 -10.11 7.71 6.79
C PHE A 179 -8.80 7.03 7.22
N ASN A 180 -8.16 6.35 6.29
CA ASN A 180 -6.90 5.64 6.50
C ASN A 180 -6.30 5.25 5.14
N GLU A 181 -5.26 4.45 5.14
CA GLU A 181 -4.60 3.90 3.94
C GLU A 181 -5.52 3.01 3.09
N GLY A 182 -6.63 2.52 3.63
CA GLY A 182 -7.61 1.67 2.93
C GLY A 182 -8.32 2.34 1.75
N MET A 183 -8.11 3.62 1.49
CA MET A 183 -8.68 4.28 0.31
C MET A 183 -8.27 3.59 -0.99
N ILE A 184 -6.99 3.25 -1.17
CA ILE A 184 -6.52 2.53 -2.37
C ILE A 184 -7.18 1.15 -2.50
N LEU A 185 -7.44 0.47 -1.39
CA LEU A 185 -8.15 -0.82 -1.37
C LEU A 185 -9.56 -0.68 -1.97
N TYR A 186 -10.34 0.31 -1.50
CA TYR A 186 -11.69 0.54 -2.03
C TYR A 186 -11.66 0.93 -3.52
N VAL A 187 -10.69 1.74 -3.96
CA VAL A 187 -10.54 2.09 -5.39
C VAL A 187 -10.29 0.84 -6.22
N LEU A 188 -9.37 -0.03 -5.80
CA LEU A 188 -9.09 -1.29 -6.52
C LEU A 188 -10.27 -2.26 -6.49
N ALA A 189 -10.93 -2.40 -5.35
CA ALA A 189 -12.08 -3.31 -5.23
C ALA A 189 -13.28 -2.86 -6.07
N LEU A 190 -13.56 -1.56 -6.15
CA LEU A 190 -14.62 -0.98 -6.99
C LEU A 190 -14.29 -1.10 -8.48
N ALA A 191 -13.02 -0.92 -8.85
CA ALA A 191 -12.57 -0.97 -10.24
C ALA A 191 -12.28 -2.40 -10.75
N SER A 192 -12.43 -3.43 -9.91
CA SER A 192 -12.13 -4.82 -10.30
C SER A 192 -12.97 -5.26 -11.48
N PRO A 193 -12.35 -5.76 -12.58
CA PRO A 193 -13.11 -6.24 -13.74
C PRO A 193 -13.80 -7.58 -13.51
N THR A 194 -13.37 -8.36 -12.52
CA THR A 194 -13.84 -9.74 -12.28
C THR A 194 -14.80 -9.85 -11.10
N TYR A 195 -14.44 -9.23 -9.97
CA TYR A 195 -15.18 -9.31 -8.71
C TYR A 195 -15.42 -7.92 -8.10
N PRO A 196 -16.01 -6.95 -8.85
CA PRO A 196 -16.19 -5.59 -8.33
C PRO A 196 -17.13 -5.60 -7.13
N ILE A 197 -16.86 -4.72 -6.18
CA ILE A 197 -17.79 -4.44 -5.08
C ILE A 197 -18.79 -3.37 -5.49
N ASP A 198 -19.93 -3.33 -4.78
CA ASP A 198 -20.97 -2.35 -5.04
C ASP A 198 -20.53 -0.92 -4.66
N PRO A 199 -20.89 0.12 -5.46
CA PRO A 199 -20.56 1.53 -5.14
C PRO A 199 -21.02 2.00 -3.75
N SER A 200 -22.06 1.40 -3.16
CA SER A 200 -22.48 1.68 -1.79
C SER A 200 -21.38 1.44 -0.75
N ALA A 201 -20.37 0.61 -1.08
CA ALA A 201 -19.20 0.40 -0.23
C ALA A 201 -18.41 1.70 -0.03
N TRP A 202 -18.22 2.52 -1.07
CA TRP A 202 -17.58 3.82 -0.96
C TRP A 202 -18.38 4.79 -0.10
N THR A 203 -19.69 4.89 -0.36
CA THR A 203 -20.58 5.73 0.45
C THR A 203 -20.55 5.31 1.91
N ARG A 204 -20.57 4.01 2.19
CA ARG A 204 -20.49 3.49 3.56
C ARG A 204 -19.15 3.77 4.21
N PHE A 205 -18.04 3.58 3.48
CA PHE A 205 -16.70 3.89 3.96
C PHE A 205 -16.55 5.37 4.33
N THR A 206 -16.91 6.28 3.43
CA THR A 206 -16.81 7.73 3.66
C THR A 206 -17.77 8.23 4.74
N SER A 207 -18.93 7.58 4.92
CA SER A 207 -19.87 7.92 6.02
C SER A 207 -19.29 7.68 7.42
N THR A 208 -18.21 6.93 7.53
CA THR A 208 -17.52 6.65 8.80
C THR A 208 -16.37 7.62 9.07
N TYR A 209 -16.12 8.58 8.20
CA TYR A 209 -15.08 9.58 8.37
C TYR A 209 -15.36 10.50 9.55
N ARG A 210 -14.32 10.87 10.25
CA ARG A 210 -14.37 11.85 11.33
C ARG A 210 -13.81 13.17 10.82
N TRP A 211 -14.69 14.15 10.57
CA TRP A 211 -14.33 15.53 10.26
C TRP A 211 -14.20 16.31 11.55
N ASP A 212 -13.02 16.88 11.82
CA ASP A 212 -12.78 17.62 13.06
C ASP A 212 -11.63 18.61 12.86
N THR A 213 -11.46 19.54 13.80
CA THR A 213 -10.33 20.47 13.82
C THR A 213 -9.23 19.92 14.72
N PHE A 214 -8.01 19.83 14.16
CA PHE A 214 -6.82 19.51 14.94
C PHE A 214 -5.74 20.54 14.64
N TYR A 215 -5.24 21.23 15.67
CA TYR A 215 -4.25 22.32 15.57
C TYR A 215 -4.57 23.34 14.47
N ASN A 216 -5.78 23.91 14.53
CA ASN A 216 -6.31 24.91 13.59
C ASN A 216 -6.41 24.44 12.13
N GLN A 217 -6.35 23.15 11.88
CA GLN A 217 -6.60 22.55 10.57
C GLN A 217 -7.86 21.70 10.63
N GLU A 218 -8.89 22.10 9.89
CA GLU A 218 -10.13 21.33 9.76
C GLU A 218 -10.03 20.35 8.60
N HIS A 219 -10.07 19.04 8.89
CA HIS A 219 -9.88 17.96 7.92
C HIS A 219 -10.49 16.64 8.39
N VAL A 220 -10.51 15.62 7.53
CA VAL A 220 -10.82 14.26 7.94
C VAL A 220 -9.66 13.73 8.77
N ASN A 221 -9.92 13.38 10.02
CA ASN A 221 -8.90 13.01 10.97
C ASN A 221 -8.52 11.52 10.90
N PHE A 222 -7.23 11.29 10.90
CA PHE A 222 -6.57 10.01 11.15
C PHE A 222 -5.19 10.30 11.73
N ALA A 223 -4.83 9.66 12.85
CA ALA A 223 -3.65 10.07 13.60
C ALA A 223 -2.31 9.79 12.90
N PRO A 224 -2.03 8.59 12.36
CA PRO A 224 -0.77 8.34 11.66
C PRO A 224 -0.73 9.06 10.31
N LEU A 225 0.40 9.73 10.00
CA LEU A 225 0.53 10.49 8.76
C LEU A 225 0.52 9.62 7.49
N PHE A 226 0.97 8.38 7.57
CA PHE A 226 0.98 7.46 6.42
C PHE A 226 -0.42 7.24 5.83
N GLY A 227 -1.47 7.20 6.64
CA GLY A 227 -2.85 7.07 6.16
C GLY A 227 -3.32 8.23 5.28
N HIS A 228 -2.68 9.41 5.40
CA HIS A 228 -2.88 10.55 4.53
C HIS A 228 -1.95 10.59 3.31
N GLN A 229 -1.01 9.64 3.19
CA GLN A 229 0.04 9.68 2.17
C GLN A 229 0.04 8.47 1.23
N TYR A 230 -0.22 7.26 1.72
CA TYR A 230 -0.01 6.03 0.95
C TYR A 230 -0.80 6.00 -0.37
N SER A 231 -2.09 6.29 -0.34
CA SER A 231 -2.90 6.30 -1.57
C SER A 231 -2.45 7.37 -2.58
N HIS A 232 -1.83 8.46 -2.11
CA HIS A 232 -1.29 9.54 -2.96
C HIS A 232 -0.04 9.12 -3.76
N ILE A 233 0.59 7.99 -3.43
CA ILE A 233 1.74 7.47 -4.20
C ILE A 233 1.31 7.07 -5.62
N TRP A 234 0.08 6.56 -5.77
CA TRP A 234 -0.44 6.06 -7.03
C TRP A 234 -1.57 6.88 -7.62
N ILE A 235 -2.22 7.73 -6.82
CA ILE A 235 -3.36 8.55 -7.25
C ILE A 235 -3.06 10.02 -6.99
N ASP A 236 -3.12 10.85 -8.04
CA ASP A 236 -3.08 12.30 -7.90
C ASP A 236 -4.46 12.80 -7.48
N PHE A 237 -4.63 13.04 -6.19
CA PHE A 237 -5.90 13.48 -5.62
C PHE A 237 -6.20 14.98 -5.81
N ARG A 238 -5.38 15.74 -6.51
CA ARG A 238 -5.67 17.16 -6.81
C ARG A 238 -6.92 17.26 -7.67
N GLY A 239 -7.90 18.02 -7.18
CA GLY A 239 -9.19 18.19 -7.85
C GLY A 239 -10.16 17.00 -7.69
N ILE A 240 -9.77 15.87 -7.09
CA ILE A 240 -10.66 14.73 -6.87
C ILE A 240 -11.56 14.98 -5.67
N ARG A 241 -12.85 15.02 -5.93
CA ARG A 241 -13.90 15.26 -4.93
C ARG A 241 -15.06 14.30 -5.15
N ASP A 242 -15.25 13.40 -4.22
CA ASP A 242 -16.50 12.64 -4.11
C ASP A 242 -17.62 13.50 -3.46
N GLU A 243 -18.75 12.88 -3.17
CA GLU A 243 -19.88 13.58 -2.55
C GLU A 243 -19.51 14.12 -1.16
N TYR A 244 -18.75 13.34 -0.36
CA TYR A 244 -18.31 13.74 0.97
C TYR A 244 -17.41 14.99 0.90
N MET A 245 -16.38 14.97 0.05
CA MET A 245 -15.44 16.09 -0.09
C MET A 245 -16.07 17.32 -0.76
N ARG A 246 -17.04 17.14 -1.70
CA ARG A 246 -17.84 18.27 -2.21
C ARG A 246 -18.61 18.96 -1.09
N GLY A 247 -19.20 18.20 -0.17
CA GLY A 247 -19.88 18.73 1.02
C GLY A 247 -18.95 19.49 1.99
N LYS A 248 -17.63 19.22 1.93
CA LYS A 248 -16.59 19.91 2.72
C LYS A 248 -15.91 21.05 1.99
N GLY A 249 -16.16 21.23 0.70
CA GLY A 249 -15.61 22.31 -0.12
C GLY A 249 -14.12 22.16 -0.48
N ILE A 250 -13.51 21.01 -0.22
CA ILE A 250 -12.09 20.72 -0.52
C ILE A 250 -11.94 19.39 -1.28
N ASP A 251 -10.74 19.13 -1.80
CA ASP A 251 -10.37 17.83 -2.36
C ASP A 251 -9.53 17.01 -1.37
N TYR A 252 -9.24 15.75 -1.74
CA TYR A 252 -8.44 14.87 -0.89
C TYR A 252 -6.98 15.31 -0.76
N PHE A 253 -6.43 16.02 -1.75
CA PHE A 253 -5.08 16.58 -1.64
C PHE A 253 -5.02 17.67 -0.56
N GLU A 254 -5.97 18.61 -0.57
CA GLU A 254 -6.05 19.65 0.44
C GLU A 254 -6.31 19.06 1.84
N ASN A 255 -7.12 18.00 1.93
CA ASN A 255 -7.33 17.28 3.18
C ASN A 255 -5.99 16.75 3.75
N SER A 256 -5.19 16.07 2.94
CA SER A 256 -3.91 15.49 3.36
C SER A 256 -2.86 16.56 3.64
N ARG A 257 -2.90 17.70 2.90
CA ARG A 257 -2.07 18.87 3.21
C ARG A 257 -2.39 19.44 4.60
N ARG A 258 -3.67 19.58 4.94
CA ARG A 258 -4.10 20.05 6.27
C ARG A 258 -3.69 19.08 7.37
N ALA A 259 -3.84 17.78 7.17
CA ALA A 259 -3.36 16.76 8.10
C ALA A 259 -1.85 16.86 8.35
N THR A 260 -1.06 17.07 7.30
CA THR A 260 0.39 17.28 7.40
C THR A 260 0.73 18.53 8.22
N LEU A 261 0.05 19.64 7.98
CA LEU A 261 0.26 20.90 8.73
C LEU A 261 -0.19 20.78 10.19
N SER A 262 -1.27 20.07 10.47
CA SER A 262 -1.75 19.85 11.84
C SER A 262 -0.75 19.02 12.65
N GLN A 263 -0.15 17.99 12.07
CA GLN A 263 0.89 17.21 12.74
C GLN A 263 2.16 18.01 13.02
N ARG A 264 2.56 18.87 12.08
CA ARG A 264 3.68 19.78 12.33
C ARG A 264 3.37 20.74 13.47
N ALA A 265 2.16 21.31 13.50
CA ALA A 265 1.75 22.20 14.57
C ALA A 265 1.67 21.47 15.94
N TYR A 266 1.21 20.23 15.97
CA TYR A 266 1.26 19.37 17.16
C TYR A 266 2.70 19.18 17.68
N ALA A 267 3.64 18.87 16.79
CA ALA A 267 5.03 18.66 17.17
C ALA A 267 5.69 19.97 17.70
N ILE A 268 5.33 21.13 17.13
CA ILE A 268 5.79 22.44 17.62
C ILE A 268 5.23 22.72 19.03
N ALA A 269 3.93 22.48 19.23
CA ALA A 269 3.29 22.68 20.53
C ALA A 269 3.79 21.68 21.59
N ASN A 270 4.15 20.49 21.15
CA ASN A 270 4.71 19.40 21.95
C ASN A 270 4.03 19.22 23.32
N PRO A 271 2.69 18.96 23.38
CA PRO A 271 1.96 18.95 24.65
C PRO A 271 2.39 17.82 25.59
N GLY A 272 3.02 16.76 25.06
CA GLY A 272 3.54 15.64 25.85
C GLY A 272 5.00 15.81 26.29
N GLY A 273 5.68 16.90 25.90
CA GLY A 273 7.10 17.12 26.23
C GLY A 273 8.04 16.10 25.60
N TRP A 274 7.67 15.53 24.42
CA TRP A 274 8.46 14.51 23.73
C TRP A 274 9.83 15.06 23.30
N LYS A 275 10.87 14.31 23.60
CA LYS A 275 12.23 14.70 23.23
C LYS A 275 12.36 14.78 21.70
N GLY A 276 12.85 15.92 21.22
CA GLY A 276 13.13 16.15 19.80
C GLY A 276 11.96 16.71 18.98
N TYR A 277 10.71 16.66 19.46
CA TYR A 277 9.58 17.25 18.72
C TYR A 277 9.72 18.76 18.59
N GLY A 278 9.45 19.29 17.39
CA GLY A 278 9.57 20.72 17.11
C GLY A 278 9.31 21.04 15.64
N PRO A 279 9.64 22.26 15.19
CA PRO A 279 9.35 22.73 13.83
C PRO A 279 10.06 21.92 12.73
N ASP A 280 11.18 21.28 13.06
CA ASP A 280 12.03 20.55 12.11
C ASP A 280 12.00 19.03 12.32
N VAL A 281 11.37 18.55 13.42
CA VAL A 281 11.21 17.12 13.73
C VAL A 281 9.75 16.84 14.04
N TRP A 282 9.04 16.33 13.06
CA TRP A 282 7.61 16.08 13.11
C TRP A 282 7.19 14.99 12.10
N GLY A 283 5.93 14.59 12.13
CA GLY A 283 5.38 13.56 11.26
C GLY A 283 5.22 12.25 12.01
N LEU A 284 4.12 12.14 12.77
CA LEU A 284 3.80 10.93 13.52
C LEU A 284 3.33 9.84 12.57
N THR A 285 3.98 8.67 12.65
CA THR A 285 3.63 7.50 11.86
C THR A 285 3.84 6.23 12.71
N ALA A 286 3.36 5.08 12.22
CA ALA A 286 3.70 3.80 12.82
C ALA A 286 5.12 3.42 12.40
N ALA A 287 6.01 3.29 13.37
CA ALA A 287 7.40 2.85 13.20
C ALA A 287 7.92 2.28 14.52
N ASP A 288 8.90 1.37 14.42
CA ASP A 288 9.65 0.95 15.61
C ASP A 288 10.51 2.12 16.09
N GLY A 289 10.53 2.33 17.41
CA GLY A 289 11.31 3.37 18.07
C GLY A 289 12.81 3.02 18.21
#